data_83491862860cbcce1b1edd509a477a3a
#
_entry.id   83491862860cbcce1b1edd509a477a3a
#
_cell.length_a   1.000
_cell.length_b   1.000
_cell.length_c   1.000
_cell.angle_alpha   90.00
_cell.angle_beta   90.00
_cell.angle_gamma   90.00
#
_symmetry.space_group_name_H-M   'P 1'
#
loop_
_entity.id
_entity.type
_entity.pdbx_description
1 polymer ?
#
loop_
_entity_poly.entity_id
_entity_poly.type
_entity_poly.pdbx_seq_one_letter_code
_entity_poly.pdbx_strand_id
1 'polypeptide(L)'
;MRTRSLKVIDMAVHKVAVITPEKSIRESARQMRVEHVGSLVVVDQDGKPIGMLTDRDITIEGVARGVDVDQTTVRDLMTAPVVTATESEGMVTALARMREFGIRRLPIIDSEGKLVGVVTNSNLIKELSELLDGLVRNIS
;
A
#
# COMPACT_ATOMS: atom_id res chain seq x y z
N MET A 1 -24.71 -15.24 16.17
CA MET A 1 -23.83 -14.06 16.34
C MET A 1 -22.80 -14.02 15.22
N ARG A 2 -22.69 -12.90 14.55
CA ARG A 2 -21.73 -12.76 13.47
C ARG A 2 -20.33 -12.57 14.03
N THR A 3 -19.41 -13.46 13.70
CA THR A 3 -18.00 -13.26 14.02
C THR A 3 -17.37 -12.31 13.01
N ARG A 4 -16.76 -11.26 13.52
CA ARG A 4 -16.08 -10.27 12.69
C ARG A 4 -14.74 -10.84 12.22
N SER A 5 -14.48 -10.75 10.93
CA SER A 5 -13.19 -11.18 10.38
C SER A 5 -12.10 -10.18 10.78
N LEU A 6 -10.93 -10.70 11.18
CA LEU A 6 -9.75 -9.89 11.48
C LEU A 6 -8.64 -10.07 10.44
N LYS A 7 -8.98 -10.64 9.28
CA LYS A 7 -8.02 -10.78 8.18
C LYS A 7 -7.84 -9.46 7.46
N VAL A 8 -6.59 -9.16 7.12
CA VAL A 8 -6.25 -7.90 6.44
C VAL A 8 -6.99 -7.71 5.12
N ILE A 9 -7.25 -8.79 4.38
CA ILE A 9 -7.95 -8.70 3.09
C ILE A 9 -9.38 -8.17 3.24
N ASP A 10 -10.03 -8.41 4.37
CA ASP A 10 -11.39 -7.93 4.61
C ASP A 10 -11.45 -6.44 4.95
N MET A 11 -10.31 -5.86 5.34
CA MET A 11 -10.17 -4.44 5.69
C MET A 11 -9.54 -3.63 4.56
N ALA A 12 -9.03 -4.30 3.55
CA ALA A 12 -8.22 -3.69 2.49
C ALA A 12 -9.04 -2.97 1.45
N VAL A 13 -8.38 -2.03 0.77
CA VAL A 13 -8.88 -1.45 -0.47
C VAL A 13 -8.53 -2.41 -1.60
N HIS A 14 -9.53 -2.83 -2.38
CA HIS A 14 -9.34 -3.81 -3.47
C HIS A 14 -9.05 -3.15 -4.82
N LYS A 15 -9.47 -1.90 -5.00
CA LYS A 15 -9.13 -1.13 -6.19
C LYS A 15 -7.84 -0.38 -5.93
N VAL A 16 -6.73 -0.96 -6.35
CA VAL A 16 -5.38 -0.46 -6.07
C VAL A 16 -4.83 0.28 -7.27
N ALA A 17 -4.25 1.46 -7.03
CA ALA A 17 -3.53 2.20 -8.06
C ALA A 17 -2.16 1.54 -8.28
N VAL A 18 -1.94 1.06 -9.50
CA VAL A 18 -0.71 0.34 -9.87
C VAL A 18 0.00 1.02 -11.03
N ILE A 19 1.31 0.79 -11.12
CA ILE A 19 2.12 1.27 -12.22
C ILE A 19 3.21 0.24 -12.52
N THR A 20 3.68 0.23 -13.76
CA THR A 20 4.81 -0.63 -14.14
C THR A 20 6.13 0.12 -13.95
N PRO A 21 7.26 -0.60 -13.74
CA PRO A 21 8.52 0.05 -13.35
C PRO A 21 9.20 0.84 -14.48
N GLU A 22 8.83 0.61 -15.73
CA GLU A 22 9.44 1.30 -16.88
C GLU A 22 8.80 2.64 -17.19
N LYS A 23 7.67 2.99 -16.57
CA LYS A 23 7.03 4.29 -16.75
C LYS A 23 7.92 5.40 -16.21
N SER A 24 7.83 6.59 -16.81
CA SER A 24 8.60 7.75 -16.36
C SER A 24 8.04 8.31 -15.05
N ILE A 25 8.85 9.08 -14.37
CA ILE A 25 8.41 9.77 -13.13
C ILE A 25 7.30 10.77 -13.46
N ARG A 26 7.38 11.45 -14.61
CA ARG A 26 6.29 12.34 -15.05
C ARG A 26 4.98 11.59 -15.21
N GLU A 27 5.01 10.43 -15.86
CA GLU A 27 3.81 9.58 -16.02
C GLU A 27 3.23 9.17 -14.67
N SER A 28 4.10 8.80 -13.71
CA SER A 28 3.65 8.42 -12.38
C SER A 28 2.99 9.59 -11.64
N ALA A 29 3.57 10.77 -11.74
CA ALA A 29 3.01 11.98 -11.13
C ALA A 29 1.65 12.34 -11.71
N ARG A 30 1.51 12.22 -13.04
CA ARG A 30 0.22 12.44 -13.73
C ARG A 30 -0.83 11.45 -13.29
N GLN A 31 -0.46 10.18 -13.14
CA GLN A 31 -1.38 9.15 -12.67
C GLN A 31 -1.85 9.45 -11.23
N MET A 32 -0.94 9.83 -10.34
CA MET A 32 -1.29 10.23 -8.98
C MET A 32 -2.28 11.40 -8.97
N ARG A 33 -2.06 12.37 -9.86
CA ARG A 33 -2.94 13.53 -9.99
C ARG A 33 -4.35 13.12 -10.46
N VAL A 34 -4.43 12.29 -11.50
CA VAL A 34 -5.70 11.86 -12.09
C VAL A 34 -6.49 10.99 -11.13
N GLU A 35 -5.82 10.07 -10.44
CA GLU A 35 -6.47 9.14 -9.53
C GLU A 35 -6.61 9.68 -8.10
N HIS A 36 -6.07 10.86 -7.82
CA HIS A 36 -6.10 11.50 -6.49
C HIS A 36 -5.49 10.61 -5.41
N VAL A 37 -4.36 10.01 -5.69
CA VAL A 37 -3.62 9.14 -4.77
C VAL A 37 -2.20 9.66 -4.59
N GLY A 38 -1.63 9.39 -3.42
CA GLY A 38 -0.24 9.76 -3.09
C GLY A 38 0.73 8.59 -3.17
N SER A 39 0.27 7.42 -3.61
CA SER A 39 1.13 6.24 -3.74
C SER A 39 0.64 5.32 -4.83
N LEU A 40 1.59 4.61 -5.44
CA LEU A 40 1.34 3.61 -6.46
C LEU A 40 2.08 2.33 -6.08
N VAL A 41 1.42 1.19 -6.22
CA VAL A 41 2.10 -0.09 -6.11
C VAL A 41 2.75 -0.40 -7.45
N VAL A 42 4.05 -0.66 -7.43
CA VAL A 42 4.79 -1.00 -8.66
C VAL A 42 4.68 -2.50 -8.85
N VAL A 43 4.17 -2.91 -10.00
CA VAL A 43 3.95 -4.33 -10.31
C VAL A 43 4.72 -4.73 -11.55
N ASP A 44 5.12 -6.01 -11.59
CA ASP A 44 5.75 -6.58 -12.77
C ASP A 44 4.69 -7.06 -13.79
N GLN A 45 5.15 -7.73 -14.86
CA GLN A 45 4.28 -8.22 -15.93
C GLN A 45 3.26 -9.26 -15.45
N ASP A 46 3.57 -9.96 -14.35
CA ASP A 46 2.71 -10.99 -13.79
C ASP A 46 1.75 -10.45 -12.73
N GLY A 47 1.76 -9.14 -12.50
CA GLY A 47 0.91 -8.50 -11.50
C GLY A 47 1.42 -8.65 -10.08
N LYS A 48 2.68 -9.01 -9.91
CA LYS A 48 3.30 -9.15 -8.60
C LYS A 48 3.89 -7.82 -8.15
N PRO A 49 3.63 -7.38 -6.91
CA PRO A 49 4.23 -6.14 -6.42
C PRO A 49 5.74 -6.29 -6.25
N ILE A 50 6.47 -5.32 -6.77
CA ILE A 50 7.94 -5.28 -6.71
C ILE A 50 8.46 -4.04 -6.00
N GLY A 51 7.63 -3.04 -5.79
CA GLY A 51 8.02 -1.81 -5.12
C GLY A 51 6.84 -0.92 -4.80
N MET A 52 7.14 0.20 -4.16
CA MET A 52 6.18 1.27 -3.88
C MET A 52 6.79 2.59 -4.33
N LEU A 53 5.96 3.44 -4.92
CA LEU A 53 6.35 4.80 -5.28
C LEU A 53 5.35 5.78 -4.64
N THR A 54 5.86 6.74 -3.89
CA THR A 54 5.02 7.76 -3.24
C THR A 54 5.28 9.14 -3.82
N ASP A 55 4.36 10.07 -3.59
CA ASP A 55 4.54 11.49 -3.94
C ASP A 55 5.75 12.08 -3.20
N ARG A 56 6.02 11.63 -1.97
CA ARG A 56 7.21 12.02 -1.24
C ARG A 56 8.49 11.57 -1.94
N ASP A 57 8.52 10.34 -2.47
CA ASP A 57 9.66 9.84 -3.24
C ASP A 57 9.94 10.73 -4.46
N ILE A 58 8.89 11.11 -5.18
CA ILE A 58 9.02 11.99 -6.35
C ILE A 58 9.58 13.36 -5.94
N THR A 59 9.10 13.91 -4.84
CA THR A 59 9.54 15.22 -4.36
C THR A 59 10.99 15.18 -3.87
N ILE A 60 11.32 14.23 -3.00
CA ILE A 60 12.62 14.18 -2.32
C ILE A 60 13.71 13.57 -3.21
N GLU A 61 13.42 12.46 -3.88
CA GLU A 61 14.41 11.77 -4.70
C GLU A 61 14.37 12.19 -6.17
N GLY A 62 13.30 12.86 -6.59
CA GLY A 62 13.14 13.34 -7.94
C GLY A 62 13.43 14.84 -8.05
N VAL A 63 12.50 15.67 -7.58
CA VAL A 63 12.58 17.14 -7.74
C VAL A 63 13.79 17.71 -7.00
N ALA A 64 13.99 17.35 -5.73
CA ALA A 64 15.09 17.90 -4.93
C ALA A 64 16.46 17.53 -5.48
N ARG A 65 16.60 16.36 -6.10
CA ARG A 65 17.86 15.91 -6.72
C ARG A 65 18.03 16.40 -8.15
N GLY A 66 17.01 17.02 -8.73
CA GLY A 66 17.09 17.58 -10.07
C GLY A 66 17.11 16.53 -11.19
N VAL A 67 16.45 15.38 -10.98
CA VAL A 67 16.41 14.34 -12.02
C VAL A 67 15.57 14.80 -13.21
N ASP A 68 15.89 14.29 -14.40
CA ASP A 68 15.04 14.47 -15.58
C ASP A 68 13.81 13.54 -15.42
N VAL A 69 12.65 14.13 -15.17
CA VAL A 69 11.42 13.37 -14.87
C VAL A 69 10.89 12.60 -16.09
N ASP A 70 11.35 12.93 -17.29
CA ASP A 70 10.95 12.23 -18.52
C ASP A 70 11.85 11.04 -18.84
N GLN A 71 13.09 11.04 -18.34
CA GLN A 71 14.07 9.99 -18.57
C GLN A 71 14.24 9.07 -17.36
N THR A 72 13.96 9.56 -16.17
CA THR A 72 14.02 8.77 -14.95
C THR A 72 12.76 7.91 -14.83
N THR A 73 12.93 6.63 -14.52
CA THR A 73 11.83 5.68 -14.44
C THR A 73 11.36 5.46 -13.01
N VAL A 74 10.18 4.89 -12.88
CA VAL A 74 9.62 4.45 -11.60
C VAL A 74 10.61 3.52 -10.88
N ARG A 75 11.24 2.60 -11.61
CA ARG A 75 12.23 1.68 -11.05
C ARG A 75 13.37 2.41 -10.35
N ASP A 76 13.78 3.55 -10.89
CA ASP A 76 14.91 4.32 -10.36
C ASP A 76 14.60 4.96 -8.99
N LEU A 77 13.34 5.30 -8.74
CA LEU A 77 12.94 6.01 -7.51
C LEU A 77 12.09 5.18 -6.54
N MET A 78 11.56 4.04 -6.96
CA MET A 78 10.71 3.21 -6.10
C MET A 78 11.47 2.67 -4.90
N THR A 79 10.77 2.43 -3.80
CA THR A 79 11.30 1.68 -2.66
C THR A 79 11.13 0.19 -2.95
N ALA A 80 12.23 -0.57 -2.89
CA ALA A 80 12.25 -2.00 -3.15
C ALA A 80 13.31 -2.67 -2.27
N PRO A 81 13.14 -3.95 -1.92
CA PRO A 81 11.95 -4.76 -2.17
C PRO A 81 10.74 -4.25 -1.41
N VAL A 82 9.54 -4.57 -1.92
CA VAL A 82 8.30 -4.19 -1.26
C VAL A 82 7.98 -5.14 -0.11
N VAL A 83 7.51 -4.58 1.00
CA VAL A 83 7.02 -5.37 2.13
C VAL A 83 5.54 -5.64 1.89
N THR A 84 5.14 -6.90 1.96
CA THR A 84 3.78 -7.34 1.66
C THR A 84 3.15 -8.10 2.82
N ALA A 85 1.83 -8.29 2.73
CA ALA A 85 1.08 -9.19 3.58
C ALA A 85 0.39 -10.23 2.69
N THR A 86 0.12 -11.40 3.24
CA THR A 86 -0.72 -12.39 2.54
C THR A 86 -2.18 -12.18 2.92
N GLU A 87 -3.09 -12.61 2.06
CA GLU A 87 -4.53 -12.41 2.29
C GLU A 87 -5.07 -13.14 3.53
N SER A 88 -4.37 -14.16 4.01
CA SER A 88 -4.76 -14.90 5.20
C SER A 88 -4.24 -14.30 6.52
N GLU A 89 -3.33 -13.32 6.45
CA GLU A 89 -2.74 -12.72 7.65
C GLU A 89 -3.74 -11.83 8.38
N GLY A 90 -3.59 -11.77 9.70
CA GLY A 90 -4.48 -10.97 10.56
C GLY A 90 -3.97 -9.56 10.80
N MET A 91 -4.84 -8.77 11.41
CA MET A 91 -4.59 -7.36 11.73
C MET A 91 -3.35 -7.16 12.60
N VAL A 92 -3.17 -7.99 13.64
CA VAL A 92 -2.04 -7.85 14.57
C VAL A 92 -0.71 -8.06 13.86
N THR A 93 -0.63 -9.09 13.00
CA THR A 93 0.56 -9.37 12.21
C THR A 93 0.89 -8.22 11.28
N ALA A 94 -0.12 -7.66 10.61
CA ALA A 94 0.06 -6.52 9.71
C ALA A 94 0.56 -5.28 10.45
N LEU A 95 -0.03 -4.96 11.60
CA LEU A 95 0.40 -3.82 12.42
C LEU A 95 1.85 -3.99 12.90
N ALA A 96 2.23 -5.19 13.33
CA ALA A 96 3.60 -5.48 13.76
C ALA A 96 4.59 -5.28 12.61
N ARG A 97 4.23 -5.72 11.40
CA ARG A 97 5.06 -5.56 10.21
C ARG A 97 5.20 -4.09 9.81
N MET A 98 4.12 -3.33 9.85
CA MET A 98 4.16 -1.90 9.58
C MET A 98 5.09 -1.18 10.57
N ARG A 99 5.03 -1.56 11.84
CA ARG A 99 5.88 -0.99 12.88
C ARG A 99 7.35 -1.36 12.68
N GLU A 100 7.63 -2.62 12.36
CA GLU A 100 9.00 -3.12 12.16
C GLU A 100 9.69 -2.36 11.02
N PHE A 101 8.99 -2.16 9.91
CA PHE A 101 9.56 -1.54 8.71
C PHE A 101 9.29 -0.03 8.61
N GLY A 102 8.57 0.55 9.56
CA GLY A 102 8.25 1.98 9.55
C GLY A 102 7.38 2.40 8.38
N ILE A 103 6.45 1.56 7.97
CA ILE A 103 5.59 1.77 6.81
C ILE A 103 4.13 1.84 7.21
N ARG A 104 3.31 2.48 6.38
CA ARG A 104 1.88 2.72 6.65
C ARG A 104 0.96 1.99 5.69
N ARG A 105 1.52 1.27 4.72
CA ARG A 105 0.78 0.56 3.69
C ARG A 105 1.42 -0.78 3.45
N LEU A 106 0.59 -1.80 3.29
CA LEU A 106 1.04 -3.14 2.92
C LEU A 106 0.22 -3.60 1.72
N PRO A 107 0.86 -3.79 0.57
CA PRO A 107 0.23 -4.54 -0.51
C PRO A 107 -0.05 -5.96 -0.04
N ILE A 108 -1.22 -6.46 -0.40
CA ILE A 108 -1.66 -7.82 -0.05
C ILE A 108 -1.55 -8.69 -1.27
N ILE A 109 -0.95 -9.86 -1.11
CA ILE A 109 -0.76 -10.82 -2.19
C ILE A 109 -1.53 -12.12 -1.92
N ASP A 110 -1.92 -12.78 -3.00
CA ASP A 110 -2.53 -14.10 -2.95
C ASP A 110 -1.45 -15.20 -2.89
N SER A 111 -1.87 -16.46 -2.96
CA SER A 111 -0.97 -17.62 -2.91
C SER A 111 0.01 -17.67 -4.09
N GLU A 112 -0.28 -16.99 -5.19
CA GLU A 112 0.58 -16.92 -6.36
C GLU A 112 1.50 -15.69 -6.34
N GLY A 113 1.40 -14.87 -5.29
CA GLY A 113 2.19 -13.65 -5.16
C GLY A 113 1.61 -12.45 -5.89
N LYS A 114 0.41 -12.55 -6.42
CA LYS A 114 -0.25 -11.48 -7.16
C LYS A 114 -0.93 -10.50 -6.23
N LEU A 115 -0.90 -9.22 -6.60
CA LEU A 115 -1.52 -8.15 -5.83
C LEU A 115 -3.05 -8.29 -5.83
N VAL A 116 -3.66 -8.34 -4.65
CA VAL A 116 -5.11 -8.44 -4.47
C VAL A 116 -5.72 -7.29 -3.66
N GLY A 117 -4.91 -6.44 -3.07
CA GLY A 117 -5.39 -5.29 -2.31
C GLY A 117 -4.25 -4.56 -1.62
N VAL A 118 -4.59 -3.48 -0.94
CA VAL A 118 -3.66 -2.75 -0.06
C VAL A 118 -4.37 -2.46 1.24
N VAL A 119 -3.72 -2.76 2.35
CA VAL A 119 -4.19 -2.36 3.67
C VAL A 119 -3.31 -1.21 4.18
N THR A 120 -3.95 -0.20 4.76
CA THR A 120 -3.26 0.94 5.34
C THR A 120 -3.40 0.93 6.86
N ASN A 121 -2.50 1.63 7.56
CA ASN A 121 -2.64 1.81 9.00
C ASN A 121 -3.98 2.48 9.35
N SER A 122 -4.47 3.38 8.49
CA SER A 122 -5.78 4.02 8.70
C SER A 122 -6.93 3.01 8.64
N ASN A 123 -6.88 2.04 7.72
CA ASN A 123 -7.87 0.97 7.65
C ASN A 123 -7.88 0.14 8.94
N LEU A 124 -6.70 -0.17 9.46
CA LEU A 124 -6.55 -0.97 10.68
C LEU A 124 -7.00 -0.20 11.92
N ILE A 125 -6.66 1.10 11.99
CA ILE A 125 -7.08 1.97 13.10
C ILE A 125 -8.61 2.10 13.12
N LYS A 126 -9.23 2.29 11.96
CA LYS A 126 -10.68 2.37 11.85
C LYS A 126 -11.35 1.10 12.36
N GLU A 127 -10.85 -0.06 11.95
CA GLU A 127 -11.37 -1.36 12.39
C GLU A 127 -11.22 -1.53 13.89
N LEU A 128 -10.05 -1.17 14.44
CA LEU A 128 -9.80 -1.23 15.87
C LEU A 128 -10.75 -0.30 16.64
N SER A 129 -10.98 0.91 16.15
CA SER A 129 -11.91 1.87 16.76
C SER A 129 -13.34 1.31 16.81
N GLU A 130 -13.78 0.67 15.74
CA GLU A 130 -15.10 0.04 15.67
C GLU A 130 -15.23 -1.10 16.67
N LEU A 131 -14.17 -1.92 16.82
CA LEU A 131 -14.15 -3.00 17.80
C LEU A 131 -14.22 -2.46 19.23
N LEU A 132 -13.45 -1.41 19.54
CA LEU A 132 -13.46 -0.77 20.85
C LEU A 132 -14.81 -0.12 21.16
N ASP A 133 -15.42 0.53 20.19
CA ASP A 133 -16.74 1.13 20.33
C ASP A 133 -17.80 0.07 20.67
N GLY A 134 -17.77 -1.05 19.95
CA GLY A 134 -18.66 -2.18 20.25
C GLY A 134 -18.47 -2.73 21.65
N LEU A 135 -17.22 -2.83 22.11
CA LEU A 135 -16.92 -3.30 23.46
C LEU A 135 -17.44 -2.33 24.53
N VAL A 136 -17.23 -1.03 24.32
CA VAL A 136 -17.70 0.02 25.25
C VAL A 136 -19.22 -0.01 25.38
N ARG A 137 -19.95 -0.17 24.28
CA ARG A 137 -21.41 -0.27 24.29
C ARG A 137 -21.93 -1.46 25.06
N ASN A 138 -21.17 -2.55 25.09
CA ASN A 138 -21.55 -3.75 25.83
C ASN A 138 -21.32 -3.64 27.33
N ILE A 139 -20.59 -2.63 27.78
CA ILE A 139 -20.30 -2.41 29.21
C ILE A 139 -21.43 -1.66 29.91
N SER A 140 -22.15 -0.83 29.18
CA SER A 140 -23.23 0.02 29.72
C SER A 140 -24.51 -0.71 30.06
#